data_c01cb122007bfd1f9f7d56130484c8f9
#
_entry.id   c01cb122007bfd1f9f7d56130484c8f9
#
_cell.length_a   1.000
_cell.length_b   1.000
_cell.length_c   1.000
_cell.angle_alpha   90.00
_cell.angle_beta   90.00
_cell.angle_gamma   90.00
#
_symmetry.space_group_name_H-M   'P 1'
#
loop_
_entity.id
_entity.type
_entity.pdbx_description
1 polymer ?
#
loop_
_entity_poly.entity_id
_entity_poly.type
_entity_poly.pdbx_seq_one_letter_code
_entity_poly.pdbx_strand_id
1 'polypeptide(L)'
;LNRDEVCKGEDKSLYNEVFKRLIDIGDIIFVKGNVFKTKLGEISVNVRELTILSKSLRPLPLPKVDNEGKEYDSFSDPEARYRQRYIDLIVNPEVKQTFILRTKLTNSMRSFLNKKGYLEVETPILQPIYGGASAKPFVTHHNKLDMQLYLRIANELYLKRLVVGGFEGVYEFSKDF
;
A
#
# COMPACT_ATOMS: atom_id res chain seq x y z
N LEU A 1 24.34 -15.67 -5.15
CA LEU A 1 25.55 -14.88 -4.93
C LEU A 1 26.78 -15.76 -5.10
N ASN A 2 27.73 -15.37 -5.96
CA ASN A 2 29.00 -16.08 -6.13
C ASN A 2 30.09 -15.39 -5.31
N ARG A 3 30.75 -16.15 -4.41
CA ARG A 3 31.76 -15.64 -3.49
C ARG A 3 32.90 -14.91 -4.21
N ASP A 4 33.42 -15.50 -5.28
CA ASP A 4 34.62 -15.01 -5.95
C ASP A 4 34.34 -13.81 -6.88
N GLU A 5 33.08 -13.59 -7.23
CA GLU A 5 32.64 -12.40 -7.98
C GLU A 5 32.37 -11.19 -7.08
N VAL A 6 31.83 -11.45 -5.86
CA VAL A 6 31.50 -10.37 -4.88
C VAL A 6 32.72 -9.93 -4.10
N CYS A 7 33.61 -10.87 -3.75
CA CYS A 7 34.83 -10.61 -3.00
C CYS A 7 36.03 -10.57 -3.95
N LYS A 8 36.43 -9.40 -4.38
CA LYS A 8 37.64 -9.21 -5.17
C LYS A 8 38.87 -9.26 -4.26
N GLY A 9 39.79 -10.22 -4.48
CA GLY A 9 41.00 -10.39 -3.69
C GLY A 9 40.91 -11.48 -2.62
N GLU A 10 41.79 -11.43 -1.63
CA GLU A 10 41.92 -12.46 -0.58
C GLU A 10 40.87 -12.30 0.52
N ASP A 11 40.38 -11.08 0.75
CA ASP A 11 39.34 -10.83 1.77
C ASP A 11 37.98 -11.36 1.30
N LYS A 12 37.51 -12.38 1.98
CA LYS A 12 36.19 -13.01 1.76
C LYS A 12 35.18 -12.69 2.87
N SER A 13 35.43 -11.69 3.70
CA SER A 13 34.58 -11.32 4.84
C SER A 13 33.16 -10.91 4.41
N LEU A 14 33.01 -10.17 3.31
CA LEU A 14 31.72 -9.80 2.77
C LEU A 14 30.81 -11.01 2.50
N TYR A 15 31.36 -12.09 1.98
CA TYR A 15 30.59 -13.31 1.73
C TYR A 15 30.45 -14.17 3.00
N ASN A 16 31.55 -14.42 3.72
CA ASN A 16 31.56 -15.39 4.80
C ASN A 16 30.87 -14.85 6.08
N GLU A 17 30.97 -13.55 6.36
CA GLU A 17 30.41 -12.94 7.54
C GLU A 17 29.13 -12.15 7.22
N VAL A 18 29.19 -11.20 6.30
CA VAL A 18 28.02 -10.35 6.03
C VAL A 18 26.91 -11.18 5.39
N PHE A 19 27.16 -11.79 4.24
CA PHE A 19 26.10 -12.50 3.50
C PHE A 19 25.60 -13.75 4.24
N LYS A 20 26.50 -14.58 4.77
CA LYS A 20 26.10 -15.84 5.41
C LYS A 20 25.60 -15.73 6.84
N ARG A 21 26.00 -14.69 7.58
CA ARG A 21 25.74 -14.59 9.03
C ARG A 21 24.92 -13.40 9.43
N LEU A 22 24.99 -12.29 8.70
CA LEU A 22 24.36 -11.02 9.11
C LEU A 22 23.14 -10.65 8.30
N ILE A 23 22.93 -11.24 7.10
CA ILE A 23 21.74 -10.99 6.29
C ILE A 23 20.65 -11.98 6.67
N ASP A 24 19.47 -11.39 6.96
CA ASP A 24 18.25 -12.11 7.29
C ASP A 24 17.14 -11.82 6.27
N ILE A 25 16.12 -12.67 6.25
CA ILE A 25 14.94 -12.43 5.44
C ILE A 25 14.20 -11.19 5.97
N GLY A 26 13.94 -10.25 5.07
CA GLY A 26 13.35 -8.95 5.39
C GLY A 26 14.34 -7.80 5.39
N ASP A 27 15.65 -8.07 5.33
CA ASP A 27 16.65 -7.02 5.18
C ASP A 27 16.54 -6.32 3.82
N ILE A 28 16.80 -5.03 3.81
CA ILE A 28 16.88 -4.27 2.56
C ILE A 28 18.35 -4.18 2.18
N ILE A 29 18.66 -4.69 0.99
CA ILE A 29 20.01 -4.73 0.47
C ILE A 29 20.10 -3.97 -0.86
N PHE A 30 21.23 -3.33 -1.10
CA PHE A 30 21.61 -2.86 -2.43
C PHE A 30 22.47 -3.92 -3.09
N VAL A 31 22.18 -4.22 -4.36
CA VAL A 31 22.98 -5.11 -5.18
C VAL A 31 23.26 -4.48 -6.53
N LYS A 32 24.49 -4.65 -7.03
CA LYS A 32 24.87 -4.30 -8.38
C LYS A 32 25.44 -5.53 -9.09
N GLY A 33 24.98 -5.79 -10.29
CA GLY A 33 25.40 -6.96 -11.05
C GLY A 33 24.71 -7.08 -12.40
N ASN A 34 24.85 -8.23 -13.02
CA ASN A 34 24.25 -8.51 -14.32
C ASN A 34 22.96 -9.34 -14.14
N VAL A 35 21.89 -8.93 -14.80
CA VAL A 35 20.65 -9.70 -14.85
C VAL A 35 20.83 -10.89 -15.79
N PHE A 36 20.37 -12.06 -15.37
CA PHE A 36 20.34 -13.26 -16.19
C PHE A 36 19.10 -14.10 -15.88
N LYS A 37 18.83 -15.07 -16.74
CA LYS A 37 17.74 -16.01 -16.54
C LYS A 37 18.32 -17.38 -16.17
N THR A 38 17.84 -17.96 -15.08
CA THR A 38 18.25 -19.29 -14.64
C THR A 38 17.75 -20.38 -15.61
N LYS A 39 18.29 -21.60 -15.52
CA LYS A 39 17.79 -22.74 -16.29
C LYS A 39 16.33 -23.08 -16.05
N LEU A 40 15.81 -22.73 -14.88
CA LEU A 40 14.39 -22.89 -14.50
C LEU A 40 13.51 -21.72 -14.94
N GLY A 41 14.10 -20.70 -15.59
CA GLY A 41 13.36 -19.55 -16.13
C GLY A 41 13.24 -18.36 -15.19
N GLU A 42 13.82 -18.37 -13.99
CA GLU A 42 13.77 -17.28 -13.02
C GLU A 42 14.73 -16.15 -13.40
N ILE A 43 14.24 -14.91 -13.28
CA ILE A 43 15.07 -13.71 -13.46
C ILE A 43 15.88 -13.50 -12.18
N SER A 44 17.20 -13.52 -12.32
CA SER A 44 18.15 -13.43 -11.23
C SER A 44 19.23 -12.39 -11.51
N VAL A 45 19.88 -11.91 -10.45
CA VAL A 45 21.02 -10.98 -10.56
C VAL A 45 22.29 -11.69 -10.14
N ASN A 46 23.28 -11.75 -11.02
CA ASN A 46 24.64 -12.15 -10.67
C ASN A 46 25.35 -10.97 -10.00
N VAL A 47 25.42 -11.02 -8.67
CA VAL A 47 25.80 -9.89 -7.81
C VAL A 47 27.32 -9.69 -7.79
N ARG A 48 27.79 -8.48 -8.06
CA ARG A 48 29.19 -8.05 -7.97
C ARG A 48 29.46 -7.12 -6.80
N GLU A 49 28.44 -6.36 -6.35
CA GLU A 49 28.51 -5.48 -5.18
C GLU A 49 27.27 -5.72 -4.32
N LEU A 50 27.46 -5.77 -3.01
CA LEU A 50 26.42 -5.99 -2.01
C LEU A 50 26.62 -5.02 -0.86
N THR A 51 25.56 -4.33 -0.46
CA THR A 51 25.55 -3.46 0.73
C THR A 51 24.24 -3.64 1.49
N ILE A 52 24.29 -3.78 2.81
CA ILE A 52 23.10 -3.76 3.67
C ILE A 52 22.68 -2.29 3.84
N LEU A 53 21.45 -1.97 3.42
CA LEU A 53 20.87 -0.64 3.57
C LEU A 53 20.08 -0.51 4.87
N SER A 54 19.35 -1.55 5.25
CA SER A 54 18.58 -1.57 6.50
C SER A 54 18.38 -3.00 6.98
N LYS A 55 18.50 -3.20 8.28
CA LYS A 55 18.22 -4.47 8.94
C LYS A 55 16.75 -4.58 9.33
N SER A 56 16.16 -5.72 9.08
CA SER A 56 14.87 -6.09 9.65
C SER A 56 15.06 -6.47 11.12
N LEU A 57 14.53 -5.66 12.03
CA LEU A 57 14.66 -5.90 13.47
C LEU A 57 13.72 -7.00 13.99
N ARG A 58 12.74 -7.39 13.19
CA ARG A 58 11.79 -8.46 13.51
C ARG A 58 11.67 -9.41 12.31
N PRO A 59 11.56 -10.72 12.53
CA PRO A 59 11.35 -11.66 11.45
C PRO A 59 10.00 -11.42 10.77
N LEU A 60 9.97 -11.60 9.44
CA LEU A 60 8.71 -11.60 8.70
C LEU A 60 7.92 -12.89 9.01
N PRO A 61 6.59 -12.80 9.21
CA PRO A 61 5.74 -13.96 9.43
C PRO A 61 5.48 -14.71 8.11
N LEU A 62 6.53 -15.36 7.59
CA LEU A 62 6.44 -16.15 6.37
C LEU A 62 5.90 -17.55 6.71
N PRO A 63 5.00 -18.10 5.88
CA PRO A 63 4.50 -19.45 6.09
C PRO A 63 5.64 -20.45 6.03
N LYS A 64 5.61 -21.42 6.93
CA LYS A 64 6.48 -22.60 6.92
C LYS A 64 5.70 -23.76 6.36
N VAL A 65 6.29 -24.49 5.45
CA VAL A 65 5.70 -25.69 4.86
C VAL A 65 6.46 -26.91 5.38
N ASP A 66 5.73 -27.89 5.92
CA ASP A 66 6.32 -29.16 6.33
C ASP A 66 6.56 -30.10 5.15
N ASN A 67 7.14 -31.28 5.43
CA ASN A 67 7.41 -32.28 4.41
C ASN A 67 6.16 -32.87 3.75
N GLU A 68 4.99 -32.66 4.35
CA GLU A 68 3.67 -33.13 3.86
C GLU A 68 2.95 -32.03 3.07
N GLY A 69 3.54 -30.82 2.92
CA GLY A 69 2.97 -29.68 2.21
C GLY A 69 1.97 -28.85 3.03
N LYS A 70 1.89 -29.08 4.35
CA LYS A 70 1.00 -28.31 5.22
C LYS A 70 1.68 -27.01 5.64
N GLU A 71 0.96 -25.89 5.48
CA GLU A 71 1.41 -24.57 5.90
C GLU A 71 1.16 -24.32 7.39
N TYR A 72 2.16 -23.72 8.05
CA TYR A 72 2.12 -23.25 9.43
C TYR A 72 2.57 -21.79 9.49
N ASP A 73 2.16 -21.09 10.56
CA ASP A 73 2.57 -19.72 10.85
C ASP A 73 2.22 -18.70 9.74
N SER A 74 1.24 -19.01 8.87
CA SER A 74 0.79 -18.06 7.85
C SER A 74 0.16 -16.82 8.49
N PHE A 75 0.47 -15.63 7.93
CA PHE A 75 -0.12 -14.35 8.36
C PHE A 75 -1.54 -14.23 7.79
N SER A 76 -2.48 -14.99 8.36
CA SER A 76 -3.84 -15.20 7.84
C SER A 76 -4.93 -14.56 8.69
N ASP A 77 -4.67 -14.22 9.97
CA ASP A 77 -5.65 -13.59 10.83
C ASP A 77 -6.14 -12.25 10.26
N PRO A 78 -7.46 -12.07 10.00
CA PRO A 78 -8.00 -10.88 9.36
C PRO A 78 -7.69 -9.60 10.13
N GLU A 79 -7.81 -9.60 11.45
CA GLU A 79 -7.56 -8.41 12.26
C GLU A 79 -6.09 -8.00 12.21
N ALA A 80 -5.17 -8.93 12.38
CA ALA A 80 -3.74 -8.69 12.27
C ALA A 80 -3.37 -8.15 10.87
N ARG A 81 -3.94 -8.71 9.79
CA ARG A 81 -3.75 -8.26 8.42
C ARG A 81 -4.25 -6.83 8.19
N TYR A 82 -5.36 -6.44 8.78
CA TYR A 82 -5.87 -5.07 8.69
C TYR A 82 -5.03 -4.08 9.50
N ARG A 83 -4.62 -4.45 10.71
CA ARG A 83 -3.80 -3.59 11.58
C ARG A 83 -2.36 -3.43 11.10
N GLN A 84 -1.80 -4.47 10.48
CA GLN A 84 -0.42 -4.49 9.99
C GLN A 84 -0.40 -4.67 8.46
N ARG A 85 -1.10 -3.82 7.74
CA ARG A 85 -1.27 -3.91 6.28
C ARG A 85 0.07 -3.91 5.53
N TYR A 86 1.08 -3.23 6.03
CA TYR A 86 2.42 -3.23 5.45
C TYR A 86 3.08 -4.61 5.48
N ILE A 87 2.89 -5.39 6.55
CA ILE A 87 3.34 -6.78 6.62
C ILE A 87 2.54 -7.66 5.66
N ASP A 88 1.21 -7.52 5.67
CA ASP A 88 0.32 -8.25 4.76
C ASP A 88 0.70 -8.06 3.29
N LEU A 89 1.07 -6.86 2.88
CA LEU A 89 1.54 -6.55 1.52
C LEU A 89 2.89 -7.20 1.17
N ILE A 90 3.73 -7.46 2.18
CA ILE A 90 5.04 -8.13 1.98
C ILE A 90 4.86 -9.63 1.85
N VAL A 91 4.07 -10.24 2.75
CA VAL A 91 3.99 -11.70 2.87
C VAL A 91 2.88 -12.33 2.02
N ASN A 92 1.87 -11.55 1.62
CA ASN A 92 0.74 -11.97 0.78
C ASN A 92 0.70 -11.15 -0.52
N PRO A 93 1.46 -11.55 -1.57
CA PRO A 93 1.60 -10.75 -2.80
C PRO A 93 0.29 -10.45 -3.53
N GLU A 94 -0.71 -11.33 -3.41
CA GLU A 94 -2.03 -11.18 -4.01
C GLU A 94 -2.79 -9.95 -3.47
N VAL A 95 -2.53 -9.55 -2.24
CA VAL A 95 -3.14 -8.36 -1.61
C VAL A 95 -2.80 -7.11 -2.38
N LYS A 96 -1.54 -6.99 -2.84
CA LYS A 96 -1.09 -5.86 -3.67
C LYS A 96 -1.89 -5.75 -4.97
N GLN A 97 -2.24 -6.89 -5.59
CA GLN A 97 -3.03 -6.90 -6.81
C GLN A 97 -4.44 -6.35 -6.59
N THR A 98 -5.05 -6.63 -5.44
CA THR A 98 -6.36 -6.09 -5.06
C THR A 98 -6.33 -4.55 -5.01
N PHE A 99 -5.30 -3.95 -4.40
CA PHE A 99 -5.15 -2.48 -4.36
C PHE A 99 -4.89 -1.89 -5.74
N ILE A 100 -4.08 -2.55 -6.57
CA ILE A 100 -3.85 -2.12 -7.96
C ILE A 100 -5.15 -2.16 -8.76
N LEU A 101 -5.95 -3.24 -8.62
CA LEU A 101 -7.23 -3.39 -9.29
C LEU A 101 -8.23 -2.31 -8.86
N ARG A 102 -8.31 -2.02 -7.56
CA ARG A 102 -9.13 -0.93 -7.02
C ARG A 102 -8.78 0.41 -7.67
N THR A 103 -7.49 0.73 -7.77
CA THR A 103 -7.02 1.97 -8.42
C THR A 103 -7.42 2.02 -9.89
N LYS A 104 -7.26 0.91 -10.62
CA LYS A 104 -7.68 0.81 -12.03
C LYS A 104 -9.17 1.01 -12.19
N LEU A 105 -10.00 0.41 -11.32
CA LEU A 105 -11.45 0.57 -11.31
C LEU A 105 -11.84 2.03 -11.10
N THR A 106 -11.31 2.68 -10.07
CA THR A 106 -11.58 4.10 -9.79
C THR A 106 -11.18 5.00 -10.97
N ASN A 107 -10.01 4.76 -11.58
CA ASN A 107 -9.58 5.51 -12.74
C ASN A 107 -10.47 5.29 -13.96
N SER A 108 -11.02 4.09 -14.15
CA SER A 108 -11.98 3.80 -15.22
C SER A 108 -13.29 4.56 -15.02
N MET A 109 -13.82 4.58 -13.78
CA MET A 109 -15.03 5.36 -13.44
C MET A 109 -14.79 6.86 -13.68
N ARG A 110 -13.64 7.38 -13.23
CA ARG A 110 -13.23 8.78 -13.43
C ARG A 110 -13.17 9.14 -14.90
N SER A 111 -12.52 8.29 -15.70
CA SER A 111 -12.42 8.48 -17.15
C SER A 111 -13.79 8.46 -17.84
N PHE A 112 -14.70 7.60 -17.39
CA PHE A 112 -16.06 7.53 -17.92
C PHE A 112 -16.85 8.81 -17.64
N LEU A 113 -16.83 9.30 -16.39
CA LEU A 113 -17.54 10.51 -15.99
C LEU A 113 -16.97 11.76 -16.71
N ASN A 114 -15.64 11.88 -16.75
CA ASN A 114 -14.98 12.99 -17.45
C ASN A 114 -15.33 13.02 -18.95
N LYS A 115 -15.40 11.87 -19.63
CA LYS A 115 -15.84 11.78 -21.03
C LYS A 115 -17.28 12.20 -21.24
N LYS A 116 -18.11 12.12 -20.20
CA LYS A 116 -19.50 12.60 -20.23
C LYS A 116 -19.65 14.09 -19.87
N GLY A 117 -18.54 14.79 -19.62
CA GLY A 117 -18.55 16.20 -19.29
C GLY A 117 -18.75 16.51 -17.80
N TYR A 118 -18.76 15.50 -16.94
CA TYR A 118 -18.83 15.74 -15.50
C TYR A 118 -17.48 16.23 -14.96
N LEU A 119 -17.52 17.15 -13.99
CA LEU A 119 -16.35 17.69 -13.31
C LEU A 119 -16.14 17.00 -11.95
N GLU A 120 -14.95 16.50 -11.70
CA GLU A 120 -14.57 16.01 -10.36
C GLU A 120 -14.34 17.18 -9.42
N VAL A 121 -14.96 17.13 -8.25
CA VAL A 121 -14.88 18.18 -7.23
C VAL A 121 -14.59 17.58 -5.87
N GLU A 122 -14.14 18.41 -4.93
CA GLU A 122 -13.98 18.06 -3.52
C GLU A 122 -14.83 19.01 -2.69
N THR A 123 -15.69 18.45 -1.85
CA THR A 123 -16.59 19.21 -0.97
C THR A 123 -16.16 19.06 0.50
N PRO A 124 -16.55 19.99 1.40
CA PRO A 124 -16.12 19.97 2.79
C PRO A 124 -16.50 18.68 3.54
N ILE A 125 -15.52 18.08 4.21
CA ILE A 125 -15.72 16.91 5.09
C ILE A 125 -16.34 17.36 6.42
N LEU A 126 -15.84 18.48 6.98
CA LEU A 126 -16.39 19.08 8.20
C LEU A 126 -17.45 20.09 7.81
N GLN A 127 -18.66 19.93 8.36
CA GLN A 127 -19.82 20.71 7.97
C GLN A 127 -20.51 21.29 9.21
N PRO A 128 -20.95 22.56 9.17
CA PRO A 128 -21.72 23.15 10.26
C PRO A 128 -23.15 22.60 10.36
N ILE A 129 -23.69 22.09 9.25
CA ILE A 129 -25.00 21.45 9.17
C ILE A 129 -24.83 20.16 8.38
N TYR A 130 -25.19 19.04 8.98
CA TYR A 130 -25.19 17.74 8.30
C TYR A 130 -26.54 17.49 7.60
N GLY A 131 -26.54 16.65 6.59
CA GLY A 131 -27.75 16.27 5.86
C GLY A 131 -27.44 15.49 4.59
N GLY A 132 -28.47 15.19 3.80
CA GLY A 132 -28.36 14.40 2.57
C GLY A 132 -28.49 12.89 2.78
N ALA A 133 -28.51 12.43 4.04
CA ALA A 133 -28.73 11.03 4.39
C ALA A 133 -29.42 10.94 5.76
N SER A 134 -29.97 9.78 6.08
CA SER A 134 -30.57 9.48 7.39
C SER A 134 -29.58 8.68 8.24
N ALA A 135 -28.57 9.37 8.79
CA ALA A 135 -27.57 8.79 9.67
C ALA A 135 -27.24 9.75 10.82
N LYS A 136 -26.73 9.22 11.93
CA LYS A 136 -26.22 10.02 13.05
C LYS A 136 -24.76 10.37 12.76
N PRO A 137 -24.41 11.68 12.63
CA PRO A 137 -23.07 12.11 12.30
C PRO A 137 -22.10 11.95 13.48
N PHE A 138 -20.81 11.82 13.19
CA PHE A 138 -19.76 12.11 14.14
C PHE A 138 -19.69 13.61 14.40
N VAL A 139 -19.53 13.98 15.68
CA VAL A 139 -19.47 15.36 16.13
C VAL A 139 -18.03 15.71 16.52
N THR A 140 -17.58 16.90 16.16
CA THR A 140 -16.29 17.44 16.59
C THR A 140 -16.42 18.93 16.91
N HIS A 141 -15.38 19.51 17.51
CA HIS A 141 -15.34 20.92 17.87
C HIS A 141 -14.17 21.62 17.17
N HIS A 142 -14.45 22.76 16.53
CA HIS A 142 -13.45 23.61 15.92
C HIS A 142 -12.90 24.60 16.94
N ASN A 143 -11.77 24.30 17.57
CA ASN A 143 -11.23 25.06 18.70
C ASN A 143 -11.01 26.55 18.41
N LYS A 144 -10.50 26.91 17.21
CA LYS A 144 -10.21 28.31 16.88
C LYS A 144 -11.45 29.17 16.65
N LEU A 145 -12.51 28.57 16.12
CA LEU A 145 -13.77 29.24 15.82
C LEU A 145 -14.83 29.03 16.92
N ASP A 146 -14.50 28.24 17.92
CA ASP A 146 -15.38 27.87 19.03
C ASP A 146 -16.78 27.43 18.56
N MET A 147 -16.79 26.48 17.61
CA MET A 147 -18.04 26.00 17.02
C MET A 147 -18.08 24.49 16.84
N GLN A 148 -19.29 23.93 16.97
CA GLN A 148 -19.50 22.52 16.68
C GLN A 148 -19.56 22.28 15.19
N LEU A 149 -18.87 21.20 14.75
CA LEU A 149 -18.87 20.70 13.39
C LEU A 149 -19.23 19.21 13.36
N TYR A 150 -19.67 18.77 12.21
CA TYR A 150 -20.05 17.38 11.95
C TYR A 150 -19.20 16.83 10.82
N LEU A 151 -18.72 15.57 10.95
CA LEU A 151 -18.22 14.85 9.81
C LEU A 151 -19.41 14.53 8.90
N ARG A 152 -19.26 14.73 7.60
CA ARG A 152 -20.34 14.52 6.64
C ARG A 152 -20.83 13.08 6.63
N ILE A 153 -22.14 12.91 6.55
CA ILE A 153 -22.82 11.63 6.31
C ILE A 153 -23.17 11.45 4.84
N ALA A 154 -23.12 12.52 4.05
CA ALA A 154 -23.28 12.55 2.59
C ALA A 154 -22.70 13.84 2.02
N ASN A 155 -22.31 13.82 0.75
CA ASN A 155 -21.85 15.01 0.01
C ASN A 155 -22.97 15.70 -0.81
N GLU A 156 -24.18 15.18 -0.75
CA GLU A 156 -25.32 15.57 -1.59
C GLU A 156 -25.59 17.07 -1.59
N LEU A 157 -25.68 17.70 -0.40
CA LEU A 157 -26.07 19.10 -0.30
C LEU A 157 -25.08 20.06 -0.95
N TYR A 158 -23.79 19.76 -0.85
CA TYR A 158 -22.75 20.57 -1.49
C TYR A 158 -22.70 20.36 -2.99
N LEU A 159 -22.87 19.13 -3.48
CA LEU A 159 -22.96 18.86 -4.91
C LEU A 159 -24.17 19.56 -5.52
N LYS A 160 -25.33 19.55 -4.87
CA LYS A 160 -26.52 20.31 -5.31
C LYS A 160 -26.26 21.81 -5.41
N ARG A 161 -25.52 22.39 -4.46
CA ARG A 161 -25.15 23.82 -4.52
C ARG A 161 -24.27 24.14 -5.73
N LEU A 162 -23.37 23.23 -6.12
CA LEU A 162 -22.55 23.41 -7.31
C LEU A 162 -23.37 23.35 -8.60
N VAL A 163 -24.37 22.46 -8.67
CA VAL A 163 -25.32 22.42 -9.79
C VAL A 163 -26.16 23.70 -9.85
N VAL A 164 -26.67 24.20 -8.71
CA VAL A 164 -27.36 25.50 -8.65
C VAL A 164 -26.43 26.63 -9.06
N GLY A 165 -25.14 26.55 -8.76
CA GLY A 165 -24.10 27.50 -9.18
C GLY A 165 -23.77 27.49 -10.66
N GLY A 166 -24.35 26.56 -11.45
CA GLY A 166 -24.25 26.54 -12.91
C GLY A 166 -23.38 25.43 -13.48
N PHE A 167 -22.88 24.48 -12.69
CA PHE A 167 -22.23 23.30 -13.24
C PHE A 167 -23.27 22.31 -13.79
N GLU A 168 -23.12 21.87 -15.03
CA GLU A 168 -24.04 20.92 -15.67
C GLU A 168 -23.96 19.51 -15.06
N GLY A 169 -22.78 19.11 -14.54
CA GLY A 169 -22.59 17.85 -13.88
C GLY A 169 -21.32 17.82 -13.04
N VAL A 170 -21.44 17.36 -11.82
CA VAL A 170 -20.33 17.22 -10.88
C VAL A 170 -20.36 15.83 -10.26
N TYR A 171 -19.20 15.34 -9.84
CA TYR A 171 -19.07 14.11 -9.07
C TYR A 171 -17.94 14.20 -8.07
N GLU A 172 -18.00 13.36 -7.06
CA GLU A 172 -16.96 13.24 -6.03
C GLU A 172 -16.80 11.79 -5.60
N PHE A 173 -15.55 11.33 -5.47
CA PHE A 173 -15.24 10.11 -4.74
C PHE A 173 -15.11 10.45 -3.25
N SER A 174 -16.25 10.51 -2.59
CA SER A 174 -16.31 10.95 -1.20
C SER A 174 -15.99 9.86 -0.18
N LYS A 175 -15.64 10.31 1.02
CA LYS A 175 -15.62 9.51 2.24
C LYS A 175 -16.69 10.08 3.16
N ASP A 176 -17.70 9.27 3.42
CA ASP A 176 -18.78 9.58 4.33
C ASP A 176 -18.58 8.78 5.62
N PHE A 177 -19.05 9.31 6.76
CA PHE A 177 -18.73 8.82 8.10
C PHE A 177 -19.97 8.47 8.89
#